data_b34c3a2bb07539ca12c4c3f1baece9b4
#
_entry.id   b34c3a2bb07539ca12c4c3f1baece9b4
#
_cell.length_a   1.000
_cell.length_b   1.000
_cell.length_c   1.000
_cell.angle_alpha   90.00
_cell.angle_beta   90.00
_cell.angle_gamma   90.00
#
_symmetry.space_group_name_H-M   'P 1'
#
loop_
_entity.id
_entity.type
_entity.pdbx_description
1 polymer ?
#
loop_
_entity_poly.entity_id
_entity_poly.type
_entity_poly.pdbx_seq_one_letter_code
_entity_poly.pdbx_strand_id
1 'polypeptide(L)'
;MLGIDLGSNTLRAVFINEKFEKLDEYEFIIGSAKNLDKTGKISDEAIEKLRNALQEIAKKYDLSQARAVATAAFRKASNTNEIFTRLKQEFQIDFKVIDAKIEAKISVLGMKRGLLNLGLNLDCGYCDLGGASCEFSFRDNFQSFDFGIISFYEKCKIKKIANSFSFKKILQKYPNFPYRFKDKKLKIHFLIHDNFLKT
;
A
#
# COMPACT_ATOMS: atom_id res chain seq x y z
N MET A 1 -10.37 4.22 17.43
CA MET A 1 -9.97 5.07 16.29
C MET A 1 -10.02 4.22 15.03
N LEU A 2 -10.66 4.72 13.96
CA LEU A 2 -10.69 4.06 12.64
C LEU A 2 -9.59 4.64 11.77
N GLY A 3 -8.69 3.78 11.28
CA GLY A 3 -7.68 4.11 10.27
C GLY A 3 -8.04 3.46 8.94
N ILE A 4 -7.94 4.21 7.83
CA ILE A 4 -8.20 3.70 6.48
C ILE A 4 -7.00 4.00 5.60
N ASP A 5 -6.46 2.96 4.96
CA ASP A 5 -5.40 3.03 3.96
C ASP A 5 -5.94 2.62 2.59
N LEU A 6 -5.90 3.55 1.65
CA LEU A 6 -6.32 3.34 0.26
C LEU A 6 -5.11 3.24 -0.64
N GLY A 7 -4.69 2.01 -0.86
CA GLY A 7 -3.54 1.67 -1.68
C GLY A 7 -3.86 1.54 -3.18
N SER A 8 -2.86 1.11 -3.92
CA SER A 8 -2.96 0.90 -5.37
C SER A 8 -3.82 -0.31 -5.75
N ASN A 9 -3.96 -1.28 -4.86
CA ASN A 9 -4.77 -2.48 -5.09
C ASN A 9 -5.90 -2.64 -4.09
N THR A 10 -5.68 -2.31 -2.83
CA THR A 10 -6.58 -2.61 -1.72
C THR A 10 -6.97 -1.35 -0.97
N LEU A 11 -8.16 -1.38 -0.38
CA LEU A 11 -8.53 -0.55 0.75
C LEU A 11 -8.46 -1.42 2.00
N ARG A 12 -7.73 -0.96 3.01
CA ARG A 12 -7.71 -1.54 4.34
C ARG A 12 -8.28 -0.58 5.36
N ALA A 13 -9.09 -1.09 6.27
CA ALA A 13 -9.60 -0.32 7.39
C ALA A 13 -9.37 -1.10 8.67
N VAL A 14 -8.82 -0.44 9.68
CA VAL A 14 -8.53 -1.04 10.98
C VAL A 14 -9.12 -0.18 12.08
N PHE A 15 -9.91 -0.79 12.95
CA PHE A 15 -10.40 -0.16 14.16
C PHE A 15 -9.56 -0.58 15.36
N ILE A 16 -8.99 0.39 16.07
CA ILE A 16 -8.15 0.17 17.25
C ILE A 16 -8.69 0.92 18.47
N ASN A 17 -8.45 0.34 19.66
CA ASN A 17 -8.74 1.00 20.93
C ASN A 17 -7.61 1.98 21.34
N GLU A 18 -7.74 2.58 22.53
CA GLU A 18 -6.76 3.52 23.08
C GLU A 18 -5.38 2.87 23.39
N LYS A 19 -5.35 1.55 23.58
CA LYS A 19 -4.12 0.77 23.78
C LYS A 19 -3.47 0.34 22.49
N PHE A 20 -3.99 0.78 21.32
CA PHE A 20 -3.58 0.35 19.99
C PHE A 20 -3.77 -1.15 19.72
N GLU A 21 -4.71 -1.79 20.40
CA GLU A 21 -5.10 -3.16 20.11
C GLU A 21 -6.12 -3.16 18.97
N LYS A 22 -5.92 -4.05 18.00
CA LYS A 22 -6.84 -4.20 16.87
C LYS A 22 -8.13 -4.84 17.35
N LEU A 23 -9.24 -4.13 17.13
CA LEU A 23 -10.59 -4.59 17.48
C LEU A 23 -11.34 -5.13 16.27
N ASP A 24 -11.06 -4.56 15.07
CA ASP A 24 -11.74 -4.97 13.83
C ASP A 24 -10.87 -4.63 12.62
N GLU A 25 -11.08 -5.34 11.50
CA GLU A 25 -10.32 -5.16 10.26
C GLU A 25 -11.18 -5.47 9.04
N TYR A 26 -11.02 -4.66 8.01
CA TYR A 26 -11.62 -4.85 6.69
C TYR A 26 -10.53 -4.76 5.63
N GLU A 27 -10.63 -5.63 4.62
CA GLU A 27 -9.78 -5.57 3.44
C GLU A 27 -10.62 -5.80 2.18
N PHE A 28 -10.51 -4.88 1.21
CA PHE A 28 -11.24 -4.94 -0.05
C PHE A 28 -10.28 -4.74 -1.22
N ILE A 29 -10.41 -5.57 -2.25
CA ILE A 29 -9.67 -5.42 -3.50
C ILE A 29 -10.36 -4.36 -4.35
N ILE A 30 -9.71 -3.22 -4.55
CA ILE A 30 -10.20 -2.08 -5.32
C ILE A 30 -9.65 -2.10 -6.74
N GLY A 31 -8.34 -2.34 -6.89
CA GLY A 31 -7.66 -2.33 -8.18
C GLY A 31 -7.41 -0.93 -8.74
N SER A 32 -7.16 0.06 -7.88
CA SER A 32 -6.99 1.47 -8.25
C SER A 32 -5.88 1.70 -9.28
N ALA A 33 -4.80 0.90 -9.27
CA ALA A 33 -3.71 1.01 -10.23
C ALA A 33 -3.96 0.29 -11.57
N LYS A 34 -5.09 -0.46 -11.72
CA LYS A 34 -5.39 -1.21 -12.94
C LYS A 34 -5.51 -0.26 -14.14
N ASN A 35 -4.66 -0.45 -15.15
CA ASN A 35 -4.58 0.39 -16.36
C ASN A 35 -4.27 1.89 -16.12
N LEU A 36 -3.91 2.30 -14.90
CA LEU A 36 -3.65 3.70 -14.56
C LEU A 36 -2.53 4.30 -15.43
N ASP A 37 -1.45 3.56 -15.67
CA ASP A 37 -0.32 4.01 -16.53
C ASP A 37 -0.74 4.28 -17.98
N LYS A 38 -1.86 3.69 -18.44
CA LYS A 38 -2.39 3.88 -19.80
C LYS A 38 -3.41 5.01 -19.88
N THR A 39 -4.26 5.13 -18.88
CA THR A 39 -5.41 6.04 -18.90
C THR A 39 -5.16 7.36 -18.16
N GLY A 40 -4.20 7.37 -17.23
CA GLY A 40 -3.97 8.48 -16.29
C GLY A 40 -5.10 8.67 -15.27
N LYS A 41 -6.06 7.74 -15.18
CA LYS A 41 -7.26 7.84 -14.34
C LYS A 41 -7.55 6.54 -13.61
N ILE A 42 -8.11 6.65 -12.41
CA ILE A 42 -8.77 5.54 -11.72
C ILE A 42 -10.05 5.19 -12.50
N SER A 43 -10.26 3.90 -12.78
CA SER A 43 -11.41 3.44 -13.57
C SER A 43 -12.73 3.53 -12.77
N ASP A 44 -13.85 3.65 -13.48
CA ASP A 44 -15.19 3.67 -12.86
C ASP A 44 -15.48 2.37 -12.10
N GLU A 45 -14.98 1.23 -12.59
CA GLU A 45 -15.06 -0.06 -11.87
C GLU A 45 -14.37 0.01 -10.49
N ALA A 46 -13.19 0.62 -10.42
CA ALA A 46 -12.46 0.77 -9.16
C ALA A 46 -13.14 1.79 -8.22
N ILE A 47 -13.72 2.86 -8.77
CA ILE A 47 -14.48 3.85 -8.00
C ILE A 47 -15.71 3.21 -7.38
N GLU A 48 -16.44 2.39 -8.12
CA GLU A 48 -17.64 1.70 -7.62
C GLU A 48 -17.27 0.68 -6.52
N LYS A 49 -16.20 -0.09 -6.71
CA LYS A 49 -15.67 -0.99 -5.67
C LYS A 49 -15.30 -0.23 -4.39
N LEU A 50 -14.67 0.94 -4.54
CA LEU A 50 -14.32 1.80 -3.41
C LEU A 50 -15.57 2.30 -2.66
N ARG A 51 -16.59 2.75 -3.38
CA ARG A 51 -17.86 3.16 -2.79
C ARG A 51 -18.52 2.03 -2.00
N ASN A 52 -18.62 0.84 -2.60
CA ASN A 52 -19.19 -0.34 -1.96
C ASN A 52 -18.41 -0.74 -0.69
N ALA A 53 -17.09 -0.67 -0.72
CA ALA A 53 -16.24 -0.93 0.44
C ALA A 53 -16.50 0.07 1.59
N LEU A 54 -16.57 1.36 1.26
CA LEU A 54 -16.89 2.41 2.25
C LEU A 54 -18.31 2.26 2.81
N GLN A 55 -19.28 1.92 1.97
CA GLN A 55 -20.65 1.65 2.39
C GLN A 55 -20.73 0.48 3.38
N GLU A 56 -19.93 -0.57 3.16
CA GLU A 56 -19.86 -1.71 4.08
C GLU A 56 -19.29 -1.31 5.44
N ILE A 57 -18.20 -0.54 5.46
CA ILE A 57 -17.59 -0.04 6.70
C ILE A 57 -18.56 0.93 7.43
N ALA A 58 -19.27 1.78 6.69
CA ALA A 58 -20.20 2.76 7.21
C ALA A 58 -21.40 2.15 7.95
N LYS A 59 -21.73 0.86 7.70
CA LYS A 59 -22.76 0.15 8.47
C LYS A 59 -22.43 0.03 9.95
N LYS A 60 -21.15 0.09 10.30
CA LYS A 60 -20.68 -0.14 11.68
C LYS A 60 -19.92 1.06 12.27
N TYR A 61 -19.29 1.89 11.44
CA TYR A 61 -18.42 2.95 11.88
C TYR A 61 -18.77 4.29 11.23
N ASP A 62 -18.65 5.36 12.00
CA ASP A 62 -18.74 6.73 11.50
C ASP A 62 -17.44 7.09 10.73
N LEU A 63 -17.56 7.22 9.41
CA LEU A 63 -16.42 7.51 8.53
C LEU A 63 -15.94 8.97 8.66
N SER A 64 -16.75 9.88 9.19
CA SER A 64 -16.33 11.28 9.42
C SER A 64 -15.19 11.40 10.43
N GLN A 65 -15.06 10.41 11.32
CA GLN A 65 -14.01 10.34 12.34
C GLN A 65 -12.80 9.50 11.90
N ALA A 66 -12.83 8.97 10.68
CA ALA A 66 -11.74 8.13 10.19
C ALA A 66 -10.48 8.94 9.89
N ARG A 67 -9.31 8.34 10.16
CA ARG A 67 -8.02 8.79 9.65
C ARG A 67 -7.75 8.08 8.33
N ALA A 68 -8.11 8.73 7.22
CA ALA A 68 -8.06 8.12 5.89
C ALA A 68 -6.90 8.70 5.07
N VAL A 69 -6.05 7.82 4.55
CA VAL A 69 -4.94 8.17 3.65
C VAL A 69 -5.06 7.45 2.33
N ALA A 70 -4.52 8.06 1.27
CA ALA A 70 -4.42 7.46 -0.05
C ALA A 70 -3.00 7.62 -0.59
N THR A 71 -2.55 6.64 -1.38
CA THR A 71 -1.13 6.49 -1.70
C THR A 71 -0.83 6.51 -3.20
N ALA A 72 0.10 5.74 -3.70
CA ALA A 72 0.74 5.86 -5.02
C ALA A 72 -0.24 6.01 -6.20
N ALA A 73 -1.31 5.23 -6.29
CA ALA A 73 -2.27 5.33 -7.40
C ALA A 73 -2.98 6.70 -7.41
N PHE A 74 -3.36 7.19 -6.25
CA PHE A 74 -4.06 8.46 -6.09
C PHE A 74 -3.15 9.68 -6.20
N ARG A 75 -1.83 9.53 -5.98
CA ARG A 75 -0.84 10.57 -6.34
C ARG A 75 -0.72 10.76 -7.85
N LYS A 76 -0.92 9.71 -8.63
CA LYS A 76 -0.72 9.70 -10.09
C LYS A 76 -1.98 10.01 -10.88
N ALA A 77 -3.15 9.66 -10.36
CA ALA A 77 -4.41 9.76 -11.09
C ALA A 77 -4.89 11.21 -11.20
N SER A 78 -5.29 11.62 -12.41
CA SER A 78 -5.79 12.97 -12.68
C SER A 78 -7.20 13.22 -12.12
N ASN A 79 -7.99 12.17 -11.85
CA ASN A 79 -9.35 12.26 -11.31
C ASN A 79 -9.44 12.10 -9.79
N THR A 80 -8.34 12.10 -9.07
CA THR A 80 -8.31 11.90 -7.61
C THR A 80 -9.18 12.91 -6.85
N ASN A 81 -9.03 14.20 -7.16
CA ASN A 81 -9.79 15.26 -6.47
C ASN A 81 -11.30 15.12 -6.68
N GLU A 82 -11.72 14.78 -7.88
CA GLU A 82 -13.13 14.54 -8.20
C GLU A 82 -13.70 13.37 -7.38
N ILE A 83 -12.96 12.24 -7.35
CA ILE A 83 -13.33 11.07 -6.58
C ILE A 83 -13.49 11.43 -5.10
N PHE A 84 -12.48 12.08 -4.50
CA PHE A 84 -12.52 12.39 -3.06
C PHE A 84 -13.56 13.42 -2.70
N THR A 85 -13.87 14.38 -3.59
CA THR A 85 -14.98 15.31 -3.38
C THR A 85 -16.31 14.57 -3.30
N ARG A 86 -16.57 13.63 -4.21
CA ARG A 86 -17.79 12.79 -4.20
C ARG A 86 -17.87 11.92 -2.95
N LEU A 87 -16.77 11.25 -2.57
CA LEU A 87 -16.75 10.41 -1.36
C LEU A 87 -16.95 11.22 -0.08
N LYS A 88 -16.42 12.46 -0.04
CA LYS A 88 -16.65 13.36 1.10
C LYS A 88 -18.11 13.80 1.19
N GLN A 89 -18.77 14.07 0.06
CA GLN A 89 -20.20 14.40 0.03
C GLN A 89 -21.07 13.21 0.45
N GLU A 90 -20.72 12.00 0.00
CA GLU A 90 -21.53 10.80 0.23
C GLU A 90 -21.34 10.19 1.62
N PHE A 91 -20.07 10.12 2.09
CA PHE A 91 -19.68 9.39 3.31
C PHE A 91 -19.10 10.28 4.41
N GLN A 92 -18.96 11.58 4.17
CA GLN A 92 -18.29 12.55 5.07
C GLN A 92 -16.82 12.19 5.38
N ILE A 93 -16.21 11.27 4.61
CA ILE A 93 -14.82 10.86 4.78
C ILE A 93 -13.87 11.84 4.10
N ASP A 94 -12.76 12.16 4.77
CA ASP A 94 -11.72 13.08 4.26
C ASP A 94 -10.41 12.32 3.97
N PHE A 95 -10.24 11.88 2.72
CA PHE A 95 -9.00 11.23 2.29
C PHE A 95 -7.87 12.25 2.10
N LYS A 96 -6.72 11.96 2.69
CA LYS A 96 -5.47 12.72 2.48
C LYS A 96 -4.52 11.92 1.60
N VAL A 97 -4.15 12.51 0.44
CA VAL A 97 -3.07 11.93 -0.38
C VAL A 97 -1.75 12.21 0.32
N ILE A 98 -1.04 11.15 0.72
CA ILE A 98 0.27 11.28 1.39
C ILE A 98 1.41 11.04 0.39
N ASP A 99 2.52 11.74 0.59
CA ASP A 99 3.73 11.51 -0.21
C ASP A 99 4.42 10.17 0.15
N ALA A 100 5.30 9.71 -0.74
CA ALA A 100 5.98 8.43 -0.60
C ALA A 100 6.86 8.35 0.66
N LYS A 101 7.42 9.48 1.12
CA LYS A 101 8.26 9.51 2.32
C LYS A 101 7.41 9.35 3.59
N ILE A 102 6.25 9.98 3.63
CA ILE A 102 5.28 9.83 4.74
C ILE A 102 4.74 8.40 4.75
N GLU A 103 4.35 7.87 3.58
CA GLU A 103 3.90 6.48 3.41
C GLU A 103 4.93 5.49 3.98
N ALA A 104 6.20 5.59 3.53
CA ALA A 104 7.28 4.73 4.03
C ALA A 104 7.48 4.84 5.55
N LYS A 105 7.39 6.03 6.12
CA LYS A 105 7.50 6.21 7.58
C LYS A 105 6.36 5.55 8.34
N ILE A 106 5.12 5.69 7.86
CA ILE A 106 3.94 5.10 8.49
C ILE A 106 4.01 3.58 8.41
N SER A 107 4.37 3.02 7.24
CA SER A 107 4.56 1.57 7.04
C SER A 107 5.60 1.01 7.99
N VAL A 108 6.75 1.69 8.13
CA VAL A 108 7.81 1.27 9.09
C VAL A 108 7.32 1.31 10.54
N LEU A 109 6.55 2.32 10.93
CA LEU A 109 5.99 2.38 12.28
C LEU A 109 5.05 1.21 12.55
N GLY A 110 4.20 0.86 11.56
CA GLY A 110 3.32 -0.31 11.64
C GLY A 110 4.10 -1.62 11.76
N MET A 111 5.13 -1.81 10.92
CA MET A 111 6.00 -2.99 10.97
C MET A 111 6.76 -3.10 12.29
N LYS A 112 7.33 -2.00 12.79
CA LYS A 112 8.00 -1.98 14.10
C LYS A 112 7.05 -2.37 15.23
N ARG A 113 5.83 -1.86 15.22
CA ARG A 113 4.82 -2.23 16.23
C ARG A 113 4.47 -3.70 16.16
N GLY A 114 4.29 -4.24 14.94
CA GLY A 114 4.06 -5.69 14.74
C GLY A 114 5.20 -6.55 15.28
N LEU A 115 6.45 -6.19 14.98
CA LEU A 115 7.63 -6.91 15.48
C LEU A 115 7.75 -6.85 17.01
N LEU A 116 7.48 -5.70 17.63
CA LEU A 116 7.46 -5.55 19.08
C LEU A 116 6.43 -6.46 19.74
N ASN A 117 5.22 -6.54 19.16
CA ASN A 117 4.17 -7.42 19.66
C ASN A 117 4.54 -8.90 19.57
N LEU A 118 5.43 -9.27 18.63
CA LEU A 118 5.97 -10.63 18.46
C LEU A 118 7.27 -10.87 19.25
N GLY A 119 7.76 -9.90 20.01
CA GLY A 119 9.03 -10.00 20.74
C GLY A 119 10.28 -10.11 19.84
N LEU A 120 10.19 -9.61 18.59
CA LEU A 120 11.27 -9.71 17.61
C LEU A 120 12.17 -8.46 17.62
N ASN A 121 13.41 -8.64 17.13
CA ASN A 121 14.40 -7.56 17.04
C ASN A 121 13.99 -6.52 15.98
N LEU A 122 14.18 -5.25 16.33
CA LEU A 122 13.88 -4.10 15.47
C LEU A 122 15.08 -3.61 14.63
N ASP A 123 16.29 -4.11 14.86
CA ASP A 123 17.48 -3.74 14.07
C ASP A 123 17.52 -4.56 12.77
N CYS A 124 16.64 -4.20 11.85
CA CYS A 124 16.48 -4.82 10.54
C CYS A 124 16.11 -3.79 9.47
N GLY A 125 16.24 -4.16 8.21
CA GLY A 125 15.66 -3.42 7.10
C GLY A 125 14.17 -3.70 6.96
N TYR A 126 13.41 -2.69 6.61
CA TYR A 126 11.96 -2.77 6.37
C TYR A 126 11.69 -2.58 4.89
N CYS A 127 10.85 -3.43 4.33
CA CYS A 127 10.43 -3.36 2.93
C CYS A 127 8.92 -3.51 2.85
N ASP A 128 8.25 -2.49 2.33
CA ASP A 128 6.84 -2.54 2.00
C ASP A 128 6.71 -2.67 0.47
N LEU A 129 6.28 -3.82 0.00
CA LEU A 129 6.10 -4.10 -1.42
C LEU A 129 4.62 -3.97 -1.79
N GLY A 130 4.24 -2.76 -2.19
CA GLY A 130 2.88 -2.45 -2.61
C GLY A 130 2.55 -2.84 -4.05
N GLY A 131 1.34 -2.47 -4.48
CA GLY A 131 0.87 -2.73 -5.86
C GLY A 131 1.59 -1.89 -6.92
N ALA A 132 1.86 -0.62 -6.64
CA ALA A 132 2.45 0.32 -7.60
C ALA A 132 3.80 0.89 -7.16
N SER A 133 4.14 0.81 -5.88
CA SER A 133 5.41 1.30 -5.32
C SER A 133 6.02 0.27 -4.37
N CYS A 134 7.28 0.46 -4.03
CA CYS A 134 8.00 -0.30 -3.01
C CYS A 134 8.77 0.68 -2.13
N GLU A 135 8.50 0.65 -0.86
CA GLU A 135 9.15 1.48 0.15
C GLU A 135 10.18 0.65 0.88
N PHE A 136 11.38 1.18 0.97
CA PHE A 136 12.47 0.55 1.71
C PHE A 136 12.97 1.48 2.82
N SER A 137 13.24 0.91 3.98
CA SER A 137 13.81 1.65 5.10
C SER A 137 14.84 0.84 5.85
N PHE A 138 15.93 1.49 6.22
CA PHE A 138 16.92 0.96 7.13
C PHE A 138 17.43 2.09 8.03
N ARG A 139 17.26 1.92 9.34
CA ARG A 139 17.51 2.97 10.34
C ARG A 139 16.69 4.22 9.98
N ASP A 140 17.33 5.37 9.75
CA ASP A 140 16.66 6.65 9.43
C ASP A 140 16.61 6.96 7.92
N ASN A 141 17.08 6.02 7.08
CA ASN A 141 17.05 6.17 5.63
C ASN A 141 15.78 5.55 5.06
N PHE A 142 15.03 6.35 4.28
CA PHE A 142 13.80 5.96 3.62
C PHE A 142 13.94 6.18 2.13
N GLN A 143 13.55 5.19 1.33
CA GLN A 143 13.53 5.29 -0.12
C GLN A 143 12.28 4.63 -0.68
N SER A 144 11.62 5.31 -1.61
CA SER A 144 10.50 4.76 -2.36
C SER A 144 10.90 4.59 -3.83
N PHE A 145 10.44 3.50 -4.43
CA PHE A 145 10.65 3.15 -5.81
C PHE A 145 9.30 3.04 -6.52
N ASP A 146 9.19 3.61 -7.71
CA ASP A 146 8.03 3.48 -8.61
C ASP A 146 7.94 2.08 -9.22
N PHE A 147 7.89 1.08 -8.34
CA PHE A 147 7.87 -0.34 -8.68
C PHE A 147 7.00 -1.06 -7.65
N GLY A 148 5.96 -1.71 -8.12
CA GLY A 148 5.10 -2.56 -7.28
C GLY A 148 4.70 -3.83 -8.02
N ILE A 149 4.07 -4.76 -7.32
CA ILE A 149 3.71 -6.08 -7.86
C ILE A 149 2.80 -5.96 -9.09
N ILE A 150 1.79 -5.08 -9.04
CA ILE A 150 0.84 -4.90 -10.15
C ILE A 150 1.53 -4.27 -11.36
N SER A 151 2.26 -3.18 -11.16
CA SER A 151 2.99 -2.50 -12.22
C SER A 151 4.03 -3.41 -12.89
N PHE A 152 4.67 -4.28 -12.10
CA PHE A 152 5.58 -5.29 -12.62
C PHE A 152 4.84 -6.36 -13.44
N TYR A 153 3.74 -6.91 -12.91
CA TYR A 153 2.95 -7.92 -13.60
C TYR A 153 2.41 -7.42 -14.93
N GLU A 154 1.89 -6.20 -14.99
CA GLU A 154 1.43 -5.59 -16.24
C GLU A 154 2.56 -5.43 -17.25
N LYS A 155 3.74 -4.98 -16.81
CA LYS A 155 4.93 -4.90 -17.68
C LYS A 155 5.42 -6.27 -18.17
N CYS A 156 5.30 -7.31 -17.34
CA CYS A 156 5.66 -8.68 -17.71
C CYS A 156 4.68 -9.28 -18.72
N LYS A 157 3.37 -9.05 -18.57
CA LYS A 157 2.35 -9.46 -19.55
C LYS A 157 2.64 -8.90 -20.95
N ILE A 158 2.99 -7.61 -21.04
CA ILE A 158 3.32 -6.93 -22.29
C ILE A 158 4.55 -7.57 -22.95
N LYS A 159 5.53 -8.03 -22.17
CA LYS A 159 6.82 -8.54 -22.65
C LYS A 159 6.90 -10.06 -22.78
N LYS A 160 5.82 -10.82 -22.51
CA LYS A 160 5.81 -12.30 -22.45
C LYS A 160 6.93 -12.90 -21.58
N ILE A 161 7.35 -12.20 -20.53
CA ILE A 161 8.42 -12.63 -19.62
C ILE A 161 7.79 -13.30 -18.38
N ALA A 162 7.06 -14.40 -18.59
CA ALA A 162 6.26 -15.00 -17.53
C ALA A 162 7.00 -15.99 -16.61
N ASN A 163 8.23 -16.43 -16.92
CA ASN A 163 8.76 -17.66 -16.32
C ASN A 163 9.97 -17.53 -15.36
N SER A 164 10.41 -16.34 -14.97
CA SER A 164 11.44 -16.24 -13.92
C SER A 164 11.30 -14.95 -13.14
N PHE A 165 10.40 -14.96 -12.16
CA PHE A 165 10.39 -13.93 -11.14
C PHE A 165 11.63 -14.11 -10.27
N SER A 166 12.62 -13.22 -10.40
CA SER A 166 13.74 -13.16 -9.51
C SER A 166 13.86 -11.74 -8.97
N PHE A 167 13.61 -11.58 -7.69
CA PHE A 167 13.82 -10.33 -6.96
C PHE A 167 15.25 -9.79 -7.18
N LYS A 168 16.22 -10.70 -7.34
CA LYS A 168 17.59 -10.37 -7.68
C LYS A 168 17.73 -9.61 -9.01
N LYS A 169 16.91 -9.96 -10.03
CA LYS A 169 16.89 -9.25 -11.34
C LYS A 169 16.29 -7.85 -11.22
N ILE A 170 15.32 -7.67 -10.31
CA ILE A 170 14.73 -6.35 -10.03
C ILE A 170 15.79 -5.45 -9.40
N LEU A 171 16.48 -5.92 -8.38
CA LEU A 171 17.53 -5.18 -7.70
C LEU A 171 18.69 -4.79 -8.63
N GLN A 172 19.03 -5.64 -9.60
CA GLN A 172 20.05 -5.34 -10.62
C GLN A 172 19.65 -4.19 -11.56
N LYS A 173 18.35 -3.98 -11.78
CA LYS A 173 17.85 -2.89 -12.62
C LYS A 173 17.88 -1.53 -11.93
N TYR A 174 18.01 -1.51 -10.61
CA TYR A 174 18.09 -0.31 -9.79
C TYR A 174 19.48 -0.24 -9.13
N PRO A 175 20.53 0.23 -9.84
CA PRO A 175 21.92 0.23 -9.37
C PRO A 175 22.14 1.08 -8.10
N ASN A 176 21.23 2.01 -7.83
CA ASN A 176 21.23 2.85 -6.64
C ASN A 176 20.45 2.25 -5.46
N PHE A 177 20.03 0.99 -5.55
CA PHE A 177 19.44 0.32 -4.39
C PHE A 177 20.50 0.27 -3.28
N PRO A 178 20.25 0.87 -2.11
CA PRO A 178 21.32 1.21 -1.14
C PRO A 178 22.03 0.00 -0.52
N TYR A 179 21.58 -1.23 -0.84
CA TYR A 179 22.11 -2.44 -0.22
C TYR A 179 22.50 -3.47 -1.25
N ARG A 180 23.81 -3.62 -1.42
CA ARG A 180 24.37 -4.82 -2.05
C ARG A 180 24.18 -5.97 -1.06
N PHE A 181 23.43 -7.01 -1.45
CA PHE A 181 23.23 -8.27 -0.69
C PHE A 181 24.53 -9.06 -0.42
N LYS A 182 25.66 -8.40 -0.23
CA LYS A 182 26.92 -9.06 0.11
C LYS A 182 27.04 -9.36 1.60
N ASP A 183 26.24 -8.73 2.44
CA ASP A 183 26.31 -8.93 3.88
C ASP A 183 25.32 -10.01 4.30
N LYS A 184 25.83 -11.21 4.61
CA LYS A 184 25.05 -12.40 5.05
C LYS A 184 24.26 -12.19 6.36
N LYS A 185 24.37 -11.02 6.99
CA LYS A 185 23.72 -10.69 8.26
C LYS A 185 22.39 -9.95 8.13
N LEU A 186 22.01 -9.48 6.94
CA LEU A 186 20.76 -8.76 6.75
C LEU A 186 19.60 -9.77 6.65
N LYS A 187 18.83 -9.93 7.73
CA LYS A 187 17.55 -10.63 7.68
C LYS A 187 16.50 -9.66 7.13
N ILE A 188 16.04 -9.90 5.91
CA ILE A 188 14.92 -9.16 5.31
C ILE A 188 13.65 -9.91 5.69
N HIS A 189 12.82 -9.29 6.52
CA HIS A 189 11.49 -9.80 6.81
C HIS A 189 10.52 -9.22 5.77
N PHE A 190 10.01 -10.05 4.89
CA PHE A 190 8.96 -9.71 3.96
C PHE A 190 7.61 -9.94 4.63
N LEU A 191 6.83 -8.90 4.86
CA LEU A 191 5.40 -9.01 5.04
C LEU A 191 4.76 -9.06 3.66
N ILE A 192 4.81 -10.22 3.02
CA ILE A 192 4.04 -10.49 1.81
C ILE A 192 2.64 -10.85 2.30
N HIS A 193 1.67 -10.01 1.96
CA HIS A 193 0.28 -10.35 2.22
C HIS A 193 -0.13 -11.57 1.37
N ASP A 194 -0.56 -12.65 2.02
CA ASP A 194 -0.91 -13.95 1.43
C ASP A 194 -2.04 -13.92 0.38
N ASN A 195 -2.72 -12.79 0.20
CA ASN A 195 -3.83 -12.66 -0.74
C ASN A 195 -3.44 -12.46 -2.21
N PHE A 196 -2.15 -12.33 -2.53
CA PHE A 196 -1.69 -12.18 -3.92
C PHE A 196 -1.60 -13.48 -4.71
N LEU A 197 -1.69 -14.64 -4.05
CA LEU A 197 -1.54 -15.95 -4.70
C LEU A 197 -2.88 -16.63 -5.03
N LYS A 198 -4.01 -15.98 -4.75
CA LYS A 198 -5.36 -16.56 -4.94
C LYS A 198 -6.18 -15.95 -6.09
N THR A 199 -5.53 -15.26 -7.04
CA THR A 199 -6.21 -14.81 -8.28
C THR A 199 -5.58 -15.37 -9.52
#